data_fea3bcc0436f1f005b7e35d151322aa2
#
_entry.id   fea3bcc0436f1f005b7e35d151322aa2
#
_cell.length_a   1.000
_cell.length_b   1.000
_cell.length_c   1.000
_cell.angle_alpha   90.00
_cell.angle_beta   90.00
_cell.angle_gamma   90.00
#
_symmetry.space_group_name_H-M   'P 1'
#
loop_
_entity.id
_entity.type
_entity.pdbx_description
1 polymer ?
#
loop_
_entity_poly.entity_id
_entity_poly.type
_entity_poly.pdbx_seq_one_letter_code
_entity_poly.pdbx_strand_id
1 'polypeptide(L)'
;MNKFVDVLIVGSGVSGLYSALNLNNELKVLVVCKDKISCTNTYLAQGGISVARGEDDIPLFVEDTLRAGQYKNKVEAVEVLAKESMDNIKELIDLGINFDKDDNGNLDFTKEGAHSINRIVHTKDNTGESVAKTLIKSVSERINIEIYEDTFFVDIIEENNECIGGILLKDEEQINVYAKYVILATGGIGGIQQTKEY
;
A
#
# COMPACT_ATOMS: atom_id res chain seq x y z
N MET A 1 -6.91 0.12 -27.89
CA MET A 1 -7.61 -1.12 -27.44
C MET A 1 -8.55 -0.77 -26.28
N ASN A 2 -9.70 -1.47 -26.12
CA ASN A 2 -10.60 -1.26 -24.97
C ASN A 2 -10.59 -2.49 -24.07
N LYS A 3 -10.57 -2.29 -22.74
CA LYS A 3 -10.63 -3.32 -21.71
C LYS A 3 -11.70 -2.96 -20.68
N PHE A 4 -12.38 -3.97 -20.14
CA PHE A 4 -13.45 -3.78 -19.16
C PHE A 4 -13.13 -4.60 -17.89
N VAL A 5 -13.14 -3.93 -16.76
CA VAL A 5 -12.92 -4.50 -15.43
C VAL A 5 -13.91 -3.92 -14.41
N ASP A 6 -14.02 -4.49 -13.23
CA ASP A 6 -14.81 -3.89 -12.17
C ASP A 6 -14.00 -2.82 -11.42
N VAL A 7 -12.72 -3.09 -11.16
CA VAL A 7 -11.83 -2.16 -10.45
C VAL A 7 -10.50 -2.01 -11.18
N LEU A 8 -10.10 -0.77 -11.43
CA LEU A 8 -8.75 -0.41 -11.88
C LEU A 8 -7.97 0.14 -10.69
N ILE A 9 -6.83 -0.45 -10.38
CA ILE A 9 -5.92 0.00 -9.32
C ILE A 9 -4.63 0.51 -9.96
N VAL A 10 -4.29 1.76 -9.67
CA VAL A 10 -3.08 2.42 -10.21
C VAL A 10 -2.01 2.48 -9.14
N GLY A 11 -1.01 1.63 -9.25
CA GLY A 11 0.12 1.49 -8.34
C GLY A 11 0.18 0.14 -7.65
N SER A 12 1.39 -0.42 -7.55
CA SER A 12 1.69 -1.75 -6.98
C SER A 12 2.42 -1.68 -5.62
N GLY A 13 2.38 -0.54 -4.96
CA GLY A 13 2.84 -0.44 -3.56
C GLY A 13 1.89 -1.14 -2.58
N VAL A 14 2.20 -1.10 -1.28
CA VAL A 14 1.37 -1.71 -0.23
C VAL A 14 -0.10 -1.31 -0.35
N SER A 15 -0.39 -0.03 -0.59
CA SER A 15 -1.75 0.47 -0.71
C SER A 15 -2.51 -0.20 -1.86
N GLY A 16 -1.90 -0.30 -3.06
CA GLY A 16 -2.56 -0.92 -4.22
C GLY A 16 -2.75 -2.43 -4.07
N LEU A 17 -1.71 -3.15 -3.67
CA LEU A 17 -1.76 -4.61 -3.55
C LEU A 17 -2.66 -5.05 -2.38
N TYR A 18 -2.59 -4.36 -1.24
CA TYR A 18 -3.45 -4.66 -0.10
C TYR A 18 -4.92 -4.34 -0.42
N SER A 19 -5.20 -3.23 -1.11
CA SER A 19 -6.55 -2.94 -1.60
C SER A 19 -7.06 -4.05 -2.52
N ALA A 20 -6.24 -4.53 -3.47
CA ALA A 20 -6.62 -5.61 -4.39
C ALA A 20 -7.01 -6.90 -3.65
N LEU A 21 -6.26 -7.27 -2.59
CA LEU A 21 -6.52 -8.47 -1.78
C LEU A 21 -7.80 -8.37 -0.94
N ASN A 22 -8.18 -7.15 -0.54
CA ASN A 22 -9.38 -6.89 0.25
C ASN A 22 -10.65 -6.72 -0.58
N LEU A 23 -10.56 -6.78 -1.91
CA LEU A 23 -11.74 -6.79 -2.78
C LEU A 23 -12.36 -8.19 -2.87
N ASN A 24 -13.68 -8.21 -3.12
CA ASN A 24 -14.40 -9.46 -3.36
C ASN A 24 -13.80 -10.23 -4.55
N ASN A 25 -13.63 -11.54 -4.40
CA ASN A 25 -13.05 -12.43 -5.40
C ASN A 25 -13.85 -12.53 -6.71
N GLU A 26 -15.10 -12.12 -6.70
CA GLU A 26 -15.96 -12.07 -7.91
C GLU A 26 -15.66 -10.86 -8.80
N LEU A 27 -15.01 -9.83 -8.25
CA LEU A 27 -14.67 -8.62 -9.00
C LEU A 27 -13.45 -8.86 -9.89
N LYS A 28 -13.54 -8.43 -11.14
CA LYS A 28 -12.41 -8.38 -12.06
C LYS A 28 -11.56 -7.16 -11.75
N VAL A 29 -10.33 -7.38 -11.31
CA VAL A 29 -9.41 -6.32 -10.88
C VAL A 29 -8.23 -6.25 -11.85
N LEU A 30 -7.88 -5.03 -12.26
CA LEU A 30 -6.63 -4.76 -12.98
C LEU A 30 -5.75 -3.87 -12.11
N VAL A 31 -4.56 -4.35 -11.77
CA VAL A 31 -3.51 -3.56 -11.13
C VAL A 31 -2.53 -3.12 -12.21
N VAL A 32 -2.19 -1.83 -12.27
CA VAL A 32 -1.22 -1.30 -13.21
C VAL A 32 -0.06 -0.62 -12.50
N CYS A 33 1.15 -0.82 -12.99
CA CYS A 33 2.34 -0.15 -12.49
C CYS A 33 3.26 0.27 -13.65
N LYS A 34 3.88 1.44 -13.48
CA LYS A 34 4.73 2.06 -14.51
C LYS A 34 6.05 1.31 -14.77
N ASP A 35 6.43 0.43 -13.86
CA ASP A 35 7.65 -0.35 -13.86
C ASP A 35 7.33 -1.77 -13.40
N LYS A 36 8.33 -2.57 -13.03
CA LYS A 36 8.08 -3.89 -12.43
C LYS A 36 7.30 -3.77 -11.13
N ILE A 37 6.46 -4.74 -10.84
CA ILE A 37 5.58 -4.77 -9.67
C ILE A 37 6.35 -4.58 -8.34
N SER A 38 7.60 -5.00 -8.29
CA SER A 38 8.50 -4.85 -7.13
C SER A 38 9.20 -3.50 -7.06
N CYS A 39 9.18 -2.67 -8.10
CA CYS A 39 9.84 -1.36 -8.13
C CYS A 39 9.00 -0.31 -7.39
N THR A 40 8.92 -0.43 -6.07
CA THR A 40 8.08 0.43 -5.23
C THR A 40 8.83 0.92 -3.99
N ASN A 41 8.40 2.06 -3.44
CA ASN A 41 8.92 2.54 -2.16
C ASN A 41 8.61 1.56 -1.02
N THR A 42 7.53 0.79 -1.12
CA THR A 42 7.21 -0.30 -0.18
C THR A 42 8.34 -1.32 -0.14
N TYR A 43 8.84 -1.76 -1.30
CA TYR A 43 9.94 -2.73 -1.38
C TYR A 43 11.23 -2.22 -0.73
N LEU A 44 11.48 -0.92 -0.82
CA LEU A 44 12.69 -0.26 -0.29
C LEU A 44 12.58 0.15 1.18
N ALA A 45 11.40 0.06 1.79
CA ALA A 45 11.19 0.50 3.17
C ALA A 45 11.89 -0.44 4.17
N GLN A 46 12.63 0.14 5.13
CA GLN A 46 13.45 -0.60 6.09
C GLN A 46 12.97 -0.48 7.53
N GLY A 47 12.35 0.64 7.91
CA GLY A 47 12.07 1.02 9.31
C GLY A 47 11.03 0.17 10.05
N GLY A 48 10.26 -0.68 9.37
CA GLY A 48 9.17 -1.45 9.99
C GLY A 48 7.81 -0.76 9.94
N ILE A 49 6.84 -1.30 10.69
CA ILE A 49 5.46 -0.82 10.73
C ILE A 49 5.08 -0.47 12.16
N SER A 50 4.63 0.77 12.38
CA SER A 50 4.17 1.24 13.68
C SER A 50 2.77 0.72 13.98
N VAL A 51 2.57 0.19 15.20
CA VAL A 51 1.28 -0.35 15.64
C VAL A 51 0.97 0.04 17.08
N ALA A 52 -0.30 0.13 17.44
CA ALA A 52 -0.72 0.23 18.83
C ALA A 52 -0.50 -1.11 19.54
N ARG A 53 0.10 -1.11 20.72
CA ARG A 53 0.40 -2.31 21.51
C ARG A 53 -0.81 -2.85 22.32
N GLY A 54 -1.94 -2.19 22.20
CA GLY A 54 -3.19 -2.47 22.87
C GLY A 54 -4.05 -1.22 22.90
N GLU A 55 -5.28 -1.33 23.39
CA GLU A 55 -6.22 -0.20 23.43
C GLU A 55 -5.69 0.97 24.29
N ASP A 56 -4.99 0.67 25.38
CA ASP A 56 -4.40 1.69 26.26
C ASP A 56 -3.28 2.50 25.59
N ASP A 57 -2.66 1.97 24.54
CA ASP A 57 -1.60 2.65 23.78
C ASP A 57 -2.15 3.54 22.66
N ILE A 58 -3.39 3.35 22.22
CA ILE A 58 -3.97 4.11 21.11
C ILE A 58 -3.87 5.63 21.31
N PRO A 59 -4.23 6.21 22.48
CA PRO A 59 -4.12 7.65 22.69
C PRO A 59 -2.68 8.17 22.55
N LEU A 60 -1.70 7.42 23.04
CA LEU A 60 -0.30 7.78 22.95
C LEU A 60 0.23 7.66 21.51
N PHE A 61 -0.20 6.65 20.77
CA PHE A 61 0.16 6.51 19.36
C PHE A 61 -0.43 7.64 18.51
N VAL A 62 -1.68 8.03 18.76
CA VAL A 62 -2.32 9.20 18.12
C VAL A 62 -1.51 10.44 18.39
N GLU A 63 -1.18 10.73 19.67
CA GLU A 63 -0.40 11.92 20.03
C GLU A 63 1.00 11.93 19.39
N ASP A 64 1.73 10.81 19.41
CA ASP A 64 3.03 10.70 18.76
C ASP A 64 2.94 11.01 17.26
N THR A 65 1.89 10.51 16.59
CA THR A 65 1.67 10.72 15.16
C THR A 65 1.29 12.18 14.85
N LEU A 66 0.41 12.78 15.64
CA LEU A 66 0.03 14.17 15.48
C LEU A 66 1.23 15.11 15.69
N ARG A 67 2.03 14.85 16.72
CA ARG A 67 3.24 15.61 17.02
C ARG A 67 4.28 15.49 15.90
N ALA A 68 4.51 14.27 15.37
CA ALA A 68 5.41 14.05 14.24
C ALA A 68 4.95 14.79 12.97
N GLY A 69 3.64 14.86 12.74
CA GLY A 69 3.02 15.61 11.65
C GLY A 69 2.85 17.11 11.94
N GLN A 70 3.43 17.65 13.04
CA GLN A 70 3.29 19.05 13.45
C GLN A 70 1.82 19.47 13.59
N TYR A 71 0.94 18.56 14.01
CA TYR A 71 -0.51 18.75 14.16
C TYR A 71 -1.22 19.22 12.89
N LYS A 72 -0.65 18.92 11.71
CA LYS A 72 -1.28 19.19 10.39
C LYS A 72 -2.09 18.01 9.87
N ASN A 73 -2.08 16.90 10.58
CA ASN A 73 -2.84 15.69 10.24
C ASN A 73 -4.34 15.90 10.49
N LYS A 74 -5.16 15.14 9.77
CA LYS A 74 -6.55 14.96 10.13
C LYS A 74 -6.64 13.99 11.31
N VAL A 75 -7.11 14.45 12.45
CA VAL A 75 -7.15 13.69 13.71
C VAL A 75 -7.90 12.37 13.53
N GLU A 76 -9.07 12.41 12.88
CA GLU A 76 -9.90 11.25 12.64
C GLU A 76 -9.16 10.16 11.82
N ALA A 77 -8.35 10.56 10.84
CA ALA A 77 -7.55 9.62 10.05
C ALA A 77 -6.43 8.98 10.87
N VAL A 78 -5.81 9.74 11.79
CA VAL A 78 -4.79 9.22 12.70
C VAL A 78 -5.40 8.25 13.71
N GLU A 79 -6.60 8.54 14.21
CA GLU A 79 -7.34 7.64 15.11
C GLU A 79 -7.66 6.30 14.43
N VAL A 80 -8.14 6.31 13.18
CA VAL A 80 -8.39 5.08 12.39
C VAL A 80 -7.10 4.29 12.23
N LEU A 81 -6.02 4.96 11.81
CA LEU A 81 -4.70 4.33 11.66
C LEU A 81 -4.25 3.63 12.96
N ALA A 82 -4.37 4.31 14.09
CA ALA A 82 -3.93 3.75 15.38
C ALA A 82 -4.83 2.57 15.83
N LYS A 83 -6.16 2.73 15.73
CA LYS A 83 -7.13 1.71 16.15
C LYS A 83 -7.03 0.42 15.33
N GLU A 84 -6.85 0.53 14.01
CA GLU A 84 -6.85 -0.62 13.12
C GLU A 84 -5.44 -1.24 12.94
N SER A 85 -4.40 -0.61 13.46
CA SER A 85 -3.00 -0.98 13.18
C SER A 85 -2.66 -2.43 13.53
N MET A 86 -3.07 -2.93 14.70
CA MET A 86 -2.75 -4.29 15.13
C MET A 86 -3.54 -5.36 14.35
N ASP A 87 -4.76 -5.07 13.96
CA ASP A 87 -5.55 -6.02 13.18
C ASP A 87 -4.99 -6.15 11.76
N ASN A 88 -4.55 -5.05 11.15
CA ASN A 88 -3.84 -5.09 9.87
C ASN A 88 -2.53 -5.90 9.97
N ILE A 89 -1.79 -5.83 11.09
CA ILE A 89 -0.59 -6.67 11.27
C ILE A 89 -0.96 -8.16 11.37
N LYS A 90 -2.06 -8.51 12.05
CA LYS A 90 -2.53 -9.90 12.08
C LYS A 90 -2.87 -10.41 10.69
N GLU A 91 -3.56 -9.61 9.88
CA GLU A 91 -3.85 -9.96 8.48
C GLU A 91 -2.58 -10.18 7.66
N LEU A 92 -1.56 -9.33 7.83
CA LEU A 92 -0.27 -9.50 7.16
C LEU A 92 0.44 -10.78 7.60
N ILE A 93 0.34 -11.16 8.88
CA ILE A 93 0.84 -12.46 9.41
C ILE A 93 0.08 -13.62 8.78
N ASP A 94 -1.24 -13.53 8.67
CA ASP A 94 -2.09 -14.57 8.07
C ASP A 94 -1.79 -14.74 6.57
N LEU A 95 -1.38 -13.68 5.89
CA LEU A 95 -0.86 -13.73 4.51
C LEU A 95 0.54 -14.37 4.41
N GLY A 96 1.22 -14.59 5.54
CA GLY A 96 2.50 -15.31 5.60
C GLY A 96 3.71 -14.45 5.90
N ILE A 97 3.54 -13.20 6.36
CA ILE A 97 4.67 -12.38 6.82
C ILE A 97 5.14 -12.86 8.19
N ASN A 98 6.42 -13.16 8.28
CA ASN A 98 7.06 -13.54 9.54
C ASN A 98 7.78 -12.35 10.14
N PHE A 99 7.10 -11.57 10.98
CA PHE A 99 7.73 -10.54 11.79
C PHE A 99 8.64 -11.16 12.84
N ASP A 100 9.67 -10.44 13.23
CA ASP A 100 10.61 -10.86 14.27
C ASP A 100 9.89 -11.03 15.60
N LYS A 101 10.39 -11.98 16.42
CA LYS A 101 9.78 -12.36 17.70
C LYS A 101 10.83 -12.31 18.81
N ASP A 102 10.37 -11.97 20.01
CA ASP A 102 11.16 -12.04 21.22
C ASP A 102 11.42 -13.51 21.64
N ASP A 103 12.23 -13.70 22.68
CA ASP A 103 12.57 -15.03 23.22
C ASP A 103 11.35 -15.82 23.72
N ASN A 104 10.22 -15.17 23.96
CA ASN A 104 8.96 -15.77 24.40
C ASN A 104 8.02 -16.09 23.23
N GLY A 105 8.41 -15.75 21.98
CA GLY A 105 7.62 -15.98 20.79
C GLY A 105 6.57 -14.90 20.48
N ASN A 106 6.55 -13.78 21.21
CA ASN A 106 5.72 -12.62 20.90
C ASN A 106 6.40 -11.74 19.86
N LEU A 107 5.63 -10.86 19.21
CA LEU A 107 6.20 -9.86 18.30
C LEU A 107 7.26 -9.04 19.02
N ASP A 108 8.43 -8.91 18.41
CA ASP A 108 9.46 -7.99 18.87
C ASP A 108 9.18 -6.57 18.39
N PHE A 109 9.37 -5.59 19.28
CA PHE A 109 9.03 -4.20 19.01
C PHE A 109 10.25 -3.31 19.20
N THR A 110 10.55 -2.55 18.17
CA THR A 110 11.54 -1.47 18.21
C THR A 110 10.88 -0.09 18.23
N LYS A 111 11.68 0.95 18.30
CA LYS A 111 11.18 2.33 18.15
C LYS A 111 12.16 3.19 17.37
N GLU A 112 11.61 4.19 16.71
CA GLU A 112 12.34 5.27 16.07
C GLU A 112 12.01 6.63 16.69
N GLY A 113 12.69 7.68 16.24
CA GLY A 113 12.79 8.96 16.93
C GLY A 113 11.49 9.66 17.32
N ALA A 114 10.40 9.44 16.62
CA ALA A 114 9.11 10.10 16.93
C ALA A 114 8.25 9.32 17.95
N HIS A 115 8.59 8.07 18.26
CA HIS A 115 7.77 7.21 19.11
C HIS A 115 8.11 7.37 20.58
N SER A 116 7.10 7.44 21.45
CA SER A 116 7.25 7.47 22.90
C SER A 116 7.62 6.10 23.48
N ILE A 117 7.14 4.99 22.85
CA ILE A 117 7.42 3.61 23.24
C ILE A 117 7.85 2.76 22.05
N ASN A 118 8.37 1.56 22.32
CA ASN A 118 8.63 0.56 21.29
C ASN A 118 7.30 0.06 20.72
N ARG A 119 7.00 0.39 19.46
CA ARG A 119 5.75 0.05 18.79
C ARG A 119 5.91 -0.37 17.33
N ILE A 120 7.14 -0.54 16.86
CA ILE A 120 7.44 -0.89 15.47
C ILE A 120 7.67 -2.39 15.38
N VAL A 121 6.83 -3.09 14.60
CA VAL A 121 7.09 -4.47 14.19
C VAL A 121 7.98 -4.47 12.95
N HIS A 122 8.88 -5.43 12.84
CA HIS A 122 9.90 -5.47 11.78
C HIS A 122 10.24 -6.90 11.38
N THR A 123 10.90 -7.04 10.23
CA THR A 123 11.54 -8.28 9.79
C THR A 123 13.00 -7.96 9.51
N LYS A 124 13.89 -8.12 10.50
CA LYS A 124 15.30 -7.69 10.42
C LYS A 124 15.39 -6.28 9.80
N ASP A 125 16.21 -6.13 8.75
CA ASP A 125 16.41 -4.83 8.07
C ASP A 125 15.57 -4.68 6.78
N ASN A 126 14.67 -5.62 6.48
CA ASN A 126 14.01 -5.73 5.18
C ASN A 126 12.48 -5.85 5.28
N THR A 127 11.86 -5.11 6.21
CA THR A 127 10.41 -5.19 6.45
C THR A 127 9.61 -4.93 5.18
N GLY A 128 9.92 -3.86 4.46
CA GLY A 128 9.21 -3.50 3.24
C GLY A 128 9.34 -4.54 2.14
N GLU A 129 10.53 -5.10 1.95
CA GLU A 129 10.77 -6.19 0.99
C GLU A 129 9.95 -7.44 1.35
N SER A 130 9.91 -7.82 2.62
CA SER A 130 9.12 -8.95 3.11
C SER A 130 7.62 -8.75 2.86
N VAL A 131 7.10 -7.57 3.21
CA VAL A 131 5.70 -7.18 2.95
C VAL A 131 5.40 -7.20 1.45
N ALA A 132 6.22 -6.53 0.64
CA ALA A 132 6.01 -6.45 -0.80
C ALA A 132 6.01 -7.83 -1.46
N LYS A 133 6.99 -8.68 -1.17
CA LYS A 133 7.07 -10.05 -1.71
C LYS A 133 5.83 -10.88 -1.36
N THR A 134 5.38 -10.80 -0.12
CA THR A 134 4.20 -11.55 0.34
C THR A 134 2.94 -11.06 -0.36
N LEU A 135 2.73 -9.74 -0.44
CA LEU A 135 1.56 -9.18 -1.13
C LEU A 135 1.59 -9.48 -2.64
N ILE A 136 2.74 -9.35 -3.30
CA ILE A 136 2.91 -9.70 -4.73
C ILE A 136 2.54 -11.16 -4.96
N LYS A 137 3.06 -12.08 -4.13
CA LYS A 137 2.73 -13.50 -4.21
C LYS A 137 1.22 -13.72 -4.07
N SER A 138 0.61 -13.18 -3.00
CA SER A 138 -0.81 -13.35 -2.70
C SER A 138 -1.71 -12.81 -3.82
N VAL A 139 -1.38 -11.65 -4.40
CA VAL A 139 -2.10 -11.07 -5.55
C VAL A 139 -1.94 -11.95 -6.80
N SER A 140 -0.72 -12.48 -7.05
CA SER A 140 -0.45 -13.32 -8.21
C SER A 140 -1.16 -14.68 -8.17
N GLU A 141 -1.54 -15.16 -6.99
CA GLU A 141 -2.32 -16.39 -6.79
C GLU A 141 -3.83 -16.19 -7.02
N ARG A 142 -4.29 -14.95 -7.16
CA ARG A 142 -5.71 -14.60 -7.33
C ARG A 142 -6.07 -14.55 -8.82
N ILE A 143 -6.92 -15.46 -9.27
CA ILE A 143 -7.33 -15.58 -10.68
C ILE A 143 -8.15 -14.40 -11.21
N ASN A 144 -8.76 -13.64 -10.30
CA ASN A 144 -9.58 -12.47 -10.62
C ASN A 144 -8.78 -11.17 -10.69
N ILE A 145 -7.48 -11.20 -10.39
CA ILE A 145 -6.59 -10.04 -10.43
C ILE A 145 -5.59 -10.20 -11.57
N GLU A 146 -5.60 -9.25 -12.48
CA GLU A 146 -4.64 -9.15 -13.57
C GLU A 146 -3.65 -8.01 -13.28
N ILE A 147 -2.38 -8.19 -13.64
CA ILE A 147 -1.33 -7.21 -13.38
C ILE A 147 -0.71 -6.78 -14.71
N TYR A 148 -0.66 -5.47 -14.94
CA TYR A 148 0.05 -4.86 -16.03
C TYR A 148 1.27 -4.09 -15.51
N GLU A 149 2.45 -4.69 -15.72
CA GLU A 149 3.73 -4.02 -15.53
C GLU A 149 4.10 -3.16 -16.75
N ASP A 150 5.10 -2.27 -16.57
CA ASP A 150 5.62 -1.39 -17.63
C ASP A 150 4.49 -0.60 -18.31
N THR A 151 3.49 -0.20 -17.52
CA THR A 151 2.25 0.40 -18.00
C THR A 151 2.00 1.73 -17.30
N PHE A 152 1.97 2.82 -18.05
CA PHE A 152 1.71 4.15 -17.52
C PHE A 152 0.22 4.42 -17.46
N PHE A 153 -0.24 4.94 -16.32
CA PHE A 153 -1.54 5.57 -16.21
C PHE A 153 -1.42 7.01 -16.68
N VAL A 154 -2.13 7.35 -17.75
CA VAL A 154 -2.01 8.66 -18.42
C VAL A 154 -3.03 9.64 -17.89
N ASP A 155 -4.31 9.20 -17.83
CA ASP A 155 -5.42 10.06 -17.42
C ASP A 155 -6.62 9.21 -16.97
N ILE A 156 -7.60 9.84 -16.32
CA ILE A 156 -8.92 9.27 -16.08
C ILE A 156 -9.80 9.36 -17.35
N ILE A 157 -10.74 8.44 -17.49
CA ILE A 157 -11.85 8.57 -18.44
C ILE A 157 -13.05 9.11 -17.66
N GLU A 158 -13.52 10.27 -18.07
CA GLU A 158 -14.66 10.94 -17.46
C GLU A 158 -15.84 11.01 -18.43
N GLU A 159 -17.03 10.71 -17.95
CA GLU A 159 -18.28 10.91 -18.67
C GLU A 159 -19.34 11.45 -17.70
N ASN A 160 -20.03 12.54 -18.08
CA ASN A 160 -21.05 13.19 -17.25
C ASN A 160 -20.58 13.54 -15.82
N ASN A 161 -19.33 13.96 -15.65
CA ASN A 161 -18.71 14.29 -14.37
C ASN A 161 -18.51 13.07 -13.44
N GLU A 162 -18.48 11.87 -14.01
CA GLU A 162 -18.19 10.61 -13.32
C GLU A 162 -16.95 9.95 -13.90
N CYS A 163 -16.07 9.43 -13.03
CA CYS A 163 -14.93 8.64 -13.45
C CYS A 163 -15.42 7.24 -13.86
N ILE A 164 -15.24 6.90 -15.13
CA ILE A 164 -15.64 5.60 -15.69
C ILE A 164 -14.46 4.72 -16.09
N GLY A 165 -13.24 5.12 -15.75
CA GLY A 165 -12.05 4.32 -16.06
C GLY A 165 -10.77 5.13 -16.17
N GLY A 166 -9.79 4.58 -16.88
CA GLY A 166 -8.50 5.22 -17.10
C GLY A 166 -7.87 4.91 -18.44
N ILE A 167 -7.03 5.82 -18.89
CA ILE A 167 -6.22 5.71 -20.09
C ILE A 167 -4.85 5.22 -19.70
N LEU A 168 -4.43 4.10 -20.26
CA LEU A 168 -3.12 3.51 -20.06
C LEU A 168 -2.29 3.61 -21.34
N LEU A 169 -0.97 3.65 -21.16
CA LEU A 169 0.02 3.53 -22.23
C LEU A 169 0.95 2.36 -21.92
N LYS A 170 0.98 1.36 -22.81
CA LYS A 170 1.85 0.20 -22.73
C LYS A 170 2.45 -0.08 -24.11
N ASP A 171 3.77 -0.27 -24.20
CA ASP A 171 4.46 -0.55 -25.47
C ASP A 171 4.11 0.44 -26.58
N GLU A 172 3.97 1.73 -26.27
CA GLU A 172 3.53 2.82 -27.17
C GLU A 172 2.06 2.70 -27.61
N GLU A 173 1.31 1.72 -27.13
CA GLU A 173 -0.10 1.54 -27.44
C GLU A 173 -1.00 2.10 -26.33
N GLN A 174 -2.02 2.85 -26.74
CA GLN A 174 -3.06 3.34 -25.82
C GLN A 174 -4.09 2.25 -25.54
N ILE A 175 -4.38 2.03 -24.26
CA ILE A 175 -5.42 1.14 -23.77
C ILE A 175 -6.42 1.96 -22.97
N ASN A 176 -7.67 1.97 -23.38
CA ASN A 176 -8.76 2.55 -22.58
C ASN A 176 -9.33 1.45 -21.69
N VAL A 177 -9.20 1.61 -20.38
CA VAL A 177 -9.76 0.69 -19.39
C VAL A 177 -11.02 1.31 -18.81
N TYR A 178 -12.15 0.69 -19.05
CA TYR A 178 -13.43 1.06 -18.44
C TYR A 178 -13.60 0.27 -17.15
N ALA A 179 -13.86 0.97 -16.05
CA ALA A 179 -13.97 0.39 -14.71
C ALA A 179 -15.09 1.07 -13.93
N LYS A 180 -15.79 0.31 -13.08
CA LYS A 180 -16.79 0.85 -12.15
C LYS A 180 -16.13 1.71 -11.05
N TYR A 181 -14.91 1.35 -10.66
CA TYR A 181 -14.13 2.04 -9.64
C TYR A 181 -12.68 2.16 -10.09
N VAL A 182 -12.07 3.31 -9.79
CA VAL A 182 -10.63 3.55 -9.97
C VAL A 182 -10.01 3.89 -8.62
N ILE A 183 -9.00 3.11 -8.22
CA ILE A 183 -8.24 3.34 -7.00
C ILE A 183 -6.88 3.91 -7.39
N LEU A 184 -6.60 5.15 -6.99
CA LEU A 184 -5.30 5.77 -7.19
C LEU A 184 -4.39 5.48 -5.98
N ALA A 185 -3.46 4.55 -6.14
CA ALA A 185 -2.45 4.15 -5.16
C ALA A 185 -1.03 4.48 -5.64
N THR A 186 -0.88 5.63 -6.27
CA THR A 186 0.30 6.06 -7.04
C THR A 186 1.52 6.41 -6.19
N GLY A 187 1.36 6.48 -4.87
CA GLY A 187 2.44 6.90 -3.96
C GLY A 187 2.71 8.40 -4.02
N GLY A 188 3.91 8.79 -3.58
CA GLY A 188 4.31 10.20 -3.53
C GLY A 188 5.01 10.69 -4.81
N ILE A 189 5.24 12.00 -4.87
CA ILE A 189 5.85 12.70 -6.03
C ILE A 189 7.38 12.60 -6.10
N GLY A 190 8.02 11.84 -5.21
CA GLY A 190 9.49 11.75 -5.12
C GLY A 190 10.18 11.36 -6.44
N GLY A 191 9.56 10.52 -7.25
CA GLY A 191 10.08 10.12 -8.55
C GLY A 191 10.13 11.24 -9.60
N ILE A 192 9.38 12.33 -9.40
CA ILE A 192 9.41 13.50 -10.31
C ILE A 192 10.63 14.39 -10.03
N GLN A 193 11.19 14.33 -8.83
CA GLN A 193 12.32 15.16 -8.40
C GLN A 193 13.70 14.58 -8.77
N GLN A 194 13.77 13.32 -9.18
CA GLN A 194 15.04 12.65 -9.52
C GLN A 194 15.65 13.07 -10.87
N THR A 195 15.02 13.96 -11.63
CA THR A 195 15.55 14.43 -12.93
C THR A 195 16.44 15.65 -12.84
N LYS A 196 16.96 16.01 -11.68
CA LYS A 196 18.01 17.03 -11.52
C LYS A 196 19.21 16.47 -10.79
N GLU A 197 19.99 15.63 -11.46
CA GLU A 197 21.41 15.58 -11.22
C GLU A 197 22.05 16.75 -12.00
N TYR A 198 22.66 17.66 -11.25
CA TYR A 198 23.57 18.68 -11.77
C TYR A 198 24.98 18.13 -11.71
#